data_b53746bcdb91e111cb4aa8f14aa8e93e
#
_entry.id   b53746bcdb91e111cb4aa8f14aa8e93e
#
_cell.length_a   1.000
_cell.length_b   1.000
_cell.length_c   1.000
_cell.angle_alpha   90.00
_cell.angle_beta   90.00
_cell.angle_gamma   90.00
#
_symmetry.space_group_name_H-M   'P 1'
#
loop_
_entity.id
_entity.type
_entity.pdbx_description
1 polymer ?
#
loop_
_entity_poly.entity_id
_entity_poly.type
_entity_poly.pdbx_seq_one_letter_code
_entity_poly.pdbx_strand_id
1 'polypeptide(L)'
;HIKNEAIGAISESSLNLTGKVSPYWQYKTETFRISFSPDLIWERFTYPKKTLWAVSPFVYLNKKLNFRQEMTTYFGYTTSTGDAKNYALSQYRRSYRSWYVSDDIIPVTRSLYGNLSYEYKRPIKEIFFSASINANRFWMNTASDLRIVNGNYYTSLYKQDSKSGNIGGSLYISK
;
A
#
# COMPACT_ATOMS: atom_id res chain seq x y z
N HIS A 1 -37.77 -23.36 11.89
CA HIS A 1 -37.95 -21.98 12.40
C HIS A 1 -36.56 -21.34 12.49
N ILE A 2 -36.17 -20.66 11.42
CA ILE A 2 -35.00 -19.78 11.43
C ILE A 2 -35.50 -18.47 12.02
N LYS A 3 -35.16 -18.19 13.27
CA LYS A 3 -35.28 -16.84 13.81
C LYS A 3 -34.43 -15.92 12.97
N ASN A 4 -35.04 -15.08 12.18
CA ASN A 4 -34.45 -13.88 11.64
C ASN A 4 -34.22 -12.95 12.84
N GLU A 5 -33.11 -13.12 13.54
CA GLU A 5 -32.60 -12.05 14.38
C GLU A 5 -32.19 -10.94 13.41
N ALA A 6 -33.00 -9.92 13.37
CA ALA A 6 -32.65 -8.66 12.78
C ALA A 6 -31.35 -8.24 13.47
N ILE A 7 -30.25 -8.32 12.74
CA ILE A 7 -28.98 -7.73 13.15
C ILE A 7 -29.29 -6.25 13.27
N GLY A 8 -29.46 -5.80 14.51
CA GLY A 8 -29.65 -4.40 14.80
C GLY A 8 -28.51 -3.66 14.08
N ALA A 9 -28.84 -2.68 13.26
CA ALA A 9 -27.88 -1.80 12.66
C ALA A 9 -27.12 -1.14 13.81
N ILE A 10 -25.96 -1.68 14.16
CA ILE A 10 -25.04 -1.03 15.07
C ILE A 10 -24.48 0.15 14.29
N SER A 11 -25.15 1.27 14.44
CA SER A 11 -24.68 2.58 14.00
C SER A 11 -23.60 3.06 14.96
N GLU A 12 -22.56 2.28 15.16
CA GLU A 12 -21.32 2.78 15.75
C GLU A 12 -20.55 3.46 14.62
N SER A 13 -20.64 4.78 14.60
CA SER A 13 -19.77 5.60 13.77
C SER A 13 -18.34 5.42 14.26
N SER A 14 -17.58 4.54 13.63
CA SER A 14 -16.14 4.43 13.83
C SER A 14 -15.49 5.68 13.25
N LEU A 15 -15.25 6.67 14.09
CA LEU A 15 -14.56 7.88 13.70
C LEU A 15 -13.06 7.59 13.70
N ASN A 16 -12.46 7.56 12.54
CA ASN A 16 -11.01 7.55 12.39
C ASN A 16 -10.54 8.98 12.17
N LEU A 17 -9.67 9.45 13.04
CA LEU A 17 -9.03 10.74 12.87
C LEU A 17 -7.61 10.51 12.34
N THR A 18 -7.31 11.05 11.16
CA THR A 18 -6.00 10.94 10.52
C THR A 18 -5.38 12.32 10.36
N GLY A 19 -4.17 12.47 10.86
CA GLY A 19 -3.32 13.64 10.62
C GLY A 19 -2.10 13.21 9.79
N LYS A 20 -1.73 14.03 8.81
CA LYS A 20 -0.57 13.78 7.96
C LYS A 20 0.22 15.07 7.78
N VAL A 21 1.54 14.97 7.95
CA VAL A 21 2.51 16.03 7.64
C VAL A 21 3.53 15.47 6.66
N SER A 22 3.75 16.15 5.55
CA SER A 22 4.61 15.70 4.46
C SER A 22 5.67 16.78 4.16
N PRO A 23 6.75 16.89 4.96
CA PRO A 23 7.85 17.77 4.63
C PRO A 23 8.50 17.32 3.32
N TYR A 24 8.87 18.28 2.51
CA TYR A 24 9.48 18.03 1.21
C TYR A 24 10.78 18.79 1.09
N TRP A 25 11.83 18.09 0.70
CA TRP A 25 13.12 18.66 0.37
C TRP A 25 13.54 18.25 -1.03
N GLN A 26 14.12 19.19 -1.79
CA GLN A 26 14.60 18.93 -3.14
C GLN A 26 15.90 19.70 -3.38
N TYR A 27 16.86 19.00 -3.97
CA TYR A 27 18.04 19.58 -4.58
C TYR A 27 18.04 19.30 -6.08
N LYS A 28 18.24 20.33 -6.90
CA LYS A 28 18.19 20.22 -8.36
C LYS A 28 19.33 21.01 -8.99
N THR A 29 20.06 20.37 -9.91
CA THR A 29 20.99 20.98 -10.85
C THR A 29 20.51 20.72 -12.29
N GLU A 30 21.27 21.12 -13.31
CA GLU A 30 20.94 20.85 -14.70
C GLU A 30 20.89 19.35 -15.04
N THR A 31 21.77 18.57 -14.41
CA THR A 31 21.96 17.13 -14.70
C THR A 31 21.49 16.20 -13.59
N PHE A 32 21.20 16.74 -12.42
CA PHE A 32 20.89 15.92 -11.25
C PHE A 32 19.73 16.50 -10.44
N ARG A 33 18.83 15.63 -10.02
CA ARG A 33 17.74 15.96 -9.12
C ARG A 33 17.61 14.87 -8.05
N ILE A 34 17.59 15.30 -6.81
CA ILE A 34 17.23 14.44 -5.68
C ILE A 34 16.08 15.09 -4.92
N SER A 35 15.11 14.31 -4.52
CA SER A 35 14.07 14.76 -3.61
C SER A 35 13.82 13.73 -2.52
N PHE A 36 13.49 14.23 -1.34
CA PHE A 36 13.16 13.46 -0.16
C PHE A 36 11.87 13.99 0.46
N SER A 37 10.94 13.09 0.70
CA SER A 37 9.62 13.41 1.28
C SER A 37 9.22 12.34 2.29
N PRO A 38 9.47 12.52 3.58
CA PRO A 38 8.95 11.64 4.61
C PRO A 38 7.53 12.06 4.97
N ASP A 39 6.57 11.16 4.83
CA ASP A 39 5.24 11.35 5.38
C ASP A 39 5.21 10.91 6.84
N LEU A 40 4.83 11.81 7.72
CA LEU A 40 4.54 11.54 9.12
C LEU A 40 3.04 11.40 9.27
N ILE A 41 2.57 10.20 9.60
CA ILE A 41 1.16 9.87 9.67
C ILE A 41 0.81 9.55 11.11
N TRP A 42 -0.26 10.18 11.59
CA TRP A 42 -0.86 9.89 12.86
C TRP A 42 -2.32 9.48 12.65
N GLU A 43 -2.70 8.31 13.16
CA GLU A 43 -4.05 7.77 13.06
C GLU A 43 -4.56 7.40 14.43
N ARG A 44 -5.74 7.90 14.78
CA ARG A 44 -6.45 7.55 16.00
C ARG A 44 -7.73 6.82 15.66
N PHE A 45 -7.85 5.60 16.16
CA PHE A 45 -9.00 4.74 15.99
C PHE A 45 -9.90 4.86 17.22
N THR A 46 -11.20 5.01 17.01
CA THR A 46 -12.19 5.04 18.09
C THR A 46 -12.47 3.62 18.59
N TYR A 47 -12.45 2.66 17.65
CA TYR A 47 -12.63 1.25 17.94
C TYR A 47 -11.72 0.41 17.01
N PRO A 48 -10.87 -0.49 17.55
CA PRO A 48 -10.44 -0.52 18.96
C PRO A 48 -9.68 0.77 19.32
N LYS A 49 -9.82 1.24 20.57
CA LYS A 49 -9.14 2.48 21.00
C LYS A 49 -7.62 2.33 20.88
N LYS A 50 -7.08 2.80 19.77
CA LYS A 50 -5.65 2.68 19.46
C LYS A 50 -5.18 3.93 18.70
N THR A 51 -3.94 4.31 18.95
CA THR A 51 -3.24 5.34 18.18
C THR A 51 -2.07 4.70 17.46
N LEU A 52 -1.92 5.00 16.20
CA LEU A 52 -0.85 4.51 15.36
C LEU A 52 -0.06 5.68 14.80
N TRP A 53 1.27 5.58 14.89
CA TRP A 53 2.20 6.49 14.27
C TRP A 53 2.96 5.73 13.18
N ALA A 54 3.07 6.34 12.03
CA ALA A 54 3.80 5.78 10.90
C ALA A 54 4.68 6.84 10.25
N VAL A 55 5.83 6.40 9.76
CA VAL A 55 6.72 7.22 8.94
C VAL A 55 6.84 6.53 7.59
N SER A 56 6.58 7.26 6.53
CA SER A 56 6.62 6.74 5.15
C SER A 56 7.58 7.59 4.31
N PRO A 57 8.90 7.31 4.40
CA PRO A 57 9.90 8.04 3.64
C PRO A 57 9.86 7.67 2.16
N PHE A 58 10.06 8.66 1.31
CA PHE A 58 10.20 8.51 -0.12
C PHE A 58 11.42 9.29 -0.61
N VAL A 59 12.26 8.65 -1.41
CA VAL A 59 13.44 9.23 -2.06
C VAL A 59 13.28 9.08 -3.56
N TYR A 60 13.52 10.13 -4.28
CA TYR A 60 13.57 10.14 -5.75
C TYR A 60 14.91 10.72 -6.20
N LEU A 61 15.53 10.05 -7.14
CA LEU A 61 16.78 10.42 -7.79
C LEU A 61 16.60 10.40 -9.29
N ASN A 62 17.03 11.46 -9.95
CA ASN A 62 17.10 11.52 -11.41
C ASN A 62 18.46 12.10 -11.81
N LYS A 63 19.14 11.43 -12.72
CA LYS A 63 20.44 11.85 -13.24
C LYS A 63 20.47 11.77 -14.75
N LYS A 64 20.67 12.90 -15.42
CA LYS A 64 21.02 12.96 -16.82
C LYS A 64 22.51 12.66 -16.96
N LEU A 65 22.86 11.53 -17.56
CA LEU A 65 24.25 11.14 -17.83
C LEU A 65 24.80 11.95 -19.00
N ASN A 66 23.95 12.22 -19.98
CA ASN A 66 24.16 13.14 -21.10
C ASN A 66 22.81 13.50 -21.71
N PHE A 67 22.81 14.24 -22.83
CA PHE A 67 21.59 14.67 -23.52
C PHE A 67 20.74 13.52 -24.12
N ARG A 68 21.25 12.29 -24.14
CA ARG A 68 20.56 11.09 -24.67
C ARG A 68 20.22 10.07 -23.58
N GLN A 69 20.85 10.17 -22.43
CA GLN A 69 20.79 9.13 -21.39
C GLN A 69 20.33 9.71 -20.07
N GLU A 70 19.36 9.07 -19.51
CA GLU A 70 18.78 9.45 -18.24
C GLU A 70 18.58 8.21 -17.35
N MET A 71 18.88 8.35 -16.09
CA MET A 71 18.67 7.32 -15.08
C MET A 71 17.77 7.89 -14.00
N THR A 72 16.70 7.16 -13.69
CA THR A 72 15.76 7.52 -12.64
C THR A 72 15.65 6.37 -11.65
N THR A 73 15.72 6.68 -10.38
CA THR A 73 15.45 5.70 -9.32
C THR A 73 14.59 6.33 -8.25
N TYR A 74 13.73 5.54 -7.68
CA TYR A 74 13.02 5.91 -6.48
C TYR A 74 12.97 4.74 -5.50
N PHE A 75 12.86 5.08 -4.26
CA PHE A 75 12.81 4.16 -3.16
C PHE A 75 11.86 4.70 -2.10
N GLY A 76 10.96 3.88 -1.60
CA GLY A 76 10.00 4.30 -0.61
C GLY A 76 9.60 3.19 0.34
N TYR A 77 9.20 3.61 1.52
CA TYR A 77 8.59 2.76 2.52
C TYR A 77 7.22 3.36 2.88
N THR A 78 6.19 2.52 2.92
CA THR A 78 4.85 2.95 3.31
C THR A 78 4.28 2.07 4.40
N THR A 79 3.47 2.68 5.24
CA THR A 79 2.63 1.97 6.20
C THR A 79 1.19 2.37 5.94
N SER A 80 0.33 1.39 5.74
CA SER A 80 -1.10 1.60 5.54
C SER A 80 -1.89 0.72 6.49
N THR A 81 -2.99 1.25 6.98
CA THR A 81 -4.00 0.50 7.73
C THR A 81 -5.10 0.03 6.79
N GLY A 82 -5.71 -1.09 7.11
CA GLY A 82 -6.86 -1.58 6.37
C GLY A 82 -8.09 -0.68 6.52
N ASP A 83 -9.13 -0.94 5.71
CA ASP A 83 -10.40 -0.22 5.80
C ASP A 83 -11.01 -0.40 7.20
N ALA A 84 -11.52 0.69 7.77
CA ALA A 84 -12.18 0.73 9.08
C ALA A 84 -13.28 -0.33 9.24
N LYS A 85 -13.99 -0.65 8.18
CA LYS A 85 -15.01 -1.72 8.16
C LYS A 85 -14.47 -3.08 8.57
N ASN A 86 -13.19 -3.33 8.29
CA ASN A 86 -12.57 -4.63 8.53
C ASN A 86 -12.17 -4.86 9.99
N TYR A 87 -12.20 -3.84 10.84
CA TYR A 87 -11.81 -3.97 12.25
C TYR A 87 -12.80 -3.31 13.23
N ALA A 88 -13.72 -2.49 12.74
CA ALA A 88 -14.72 -1.83 13.58
C ALA A 88 -15.89 -2.75 13.94
N LEU A 89 -16.12 -3.80 13.18
CA LEU A 89 -17.21 -4.75 13.37
C LEU A 89 -16.67 -6.15 13.53
N SER A 90 -16.97 -6.81 14.65
CA SER A 90 -16.57 -8.19 14.91
C SER A 90 -17.14 -9.16 13.87
N GLN A 91 -18.33 -8.89 13.40
CA GLN A 91 -18.97 -9.66 12.33
C GLN A 91 -19.96 -8.78 11.53
N TYR A 92 -19.90 -8.84 10.19
CA TYR A 92 -20.89 -8.20 9.34
C TYR A 92 -21.13 -8.97 8.05
N ARG A 93 -22.33 -8.79 7.50
CA ARG A 93 -22.73 -9.39 6.23
C ARG A 93 -22.26 -8.52 5.07
N ARG A 94 -21.39 -9.04 4.22
CA ARG A 94 -20.86 -8.33 3.05
C ARG A 94 -21.78 -8.46 1.83
N SER A 95 -22.43 -9.62 1.68
CA SER A 95 -23.40 -9.91 0.61
C SER A 95 -24.37 -10.99 1.05
N TYR A 96 -25.30 -11.39 0.18
CA TYR A 96 -26.34 -12.39 0.49
C TYR A 96 -25.81 -13.67 1.16
N ARG A 97 -24.63 -14.14 0.74
CA ARG A 97 -23.99 -15.38 1.29
C ARG A 97 -22.59 -15.14 1.85
N SER A 98 -22.16 -13.91 1.98
CA SER A 98 -20.79 -13.59 2.43
C SER A 98 -20.82 -12.85 3.76
N TRP A 99 -20.11 -13.40 4.71
CA TRP A 99 -19.90 -12.87 6.04
C TRP A 99 -18.44 -12.52 6.24
N TYR A 100 -18.18 -11.47 6.97
CA TYR A 100 -16.86 -11.08 7.38
C TYR A 100 -16.77 -11.13 8.90
N VAL A 101 -15.73 -11.77 9.42
CA VAL A 101 -15.47 -11.92 10.86
C VAL A 101 -14.07 -11.36 11.15
N SER A 102 -13.97 -10.50 12.15
CA SER A 102 -12.70 -9.90 12.57
C SER A 102 -12.50 -10.07 14.07
N ASP A 103 -11.27 -10.30 14.48
CA ASP A 103 -10.86 -10.43 15.88
C ASP A 103 -10.43 -9.07 16.47
N ASP A 104 -11.08 -7.97 16.10
CA ASP A 104 -10.76 -6.60 16.55
C ASP A 104 -9.30 -6.18 16.29
N ILE A 105 -8.73 -6.68 15.21
CA ILE A 105 -7.35 -6.42 14.81
C ILE A 105 -7.32 -5.34 13.76
N ILE A 106 -6.51 -4.30 13.96
CA ILE A 106 -6.21 -3.32 12.94
C ILE A 106 -5.22 -3.92 11.94
N PRO A 107 -5.63 -4.19 10.69
CA PRO A 107 -4.72 -4.66 9.68
C PRO A 107 -3.69 -3.57 9.36
N VAL A 108 -2.43 -3.89 9.49
CA VAL A 108 -1.33 -3.00 9.14
C VAL A 108 -0.48 -3.66 8.06
N THR A 109 -0.40 -3.01 6.92
CA THR A 109 0.49 -3.39 5.84
C THR A 109 1.64 -2.41 5.76
N ARG A 110 2.85 -2.93 5.76
CA ARG A 110 4.08 -2.17 5.51
C ARG A 110 4.65 -2.62 4.19
N SER A 111 5.08 -1.70 3.37
CA SER A 111 5.71 -2.03 2.11
C SER A 111 6.98 -1.24 1.88
N LEU A 112 7.99 -1.93 1.39
CA LEU A 112 9.22 -1.38 0.89
C LEU A 112 9.22 -1.55 -0.61
N TYR A 113 9.41 -0.47 -1.36
CA TYR A 113 9.39 -0.53 -2.81
C TYR A 113 10.49 0.33 -3.41
N GLY A 114 10.95 -0.09 -4.57
CA GLY A 114 11.95 0.65 -5.31
C GLY A 114 11.85 0.34 -6.80
N ASN A 115 12.34 1.29 -7.57
CA ASN A 115 12.47 1.19 -9.02
C ASN A 115 13.79 1.83 -9.46
N LEU A 116 14.42 1.21 -10.43
CA LEU A 116 15.53 1.77 -11.18
C LEU A 116 15.17 1.70 -12.65
N SER A 117 15.22 2.83 -13.34
CA SER A 117 14.98 2.91 -14.78
C SER A 117 16.13 3.63 -15.49
N TYR A 118 16.42 3.17 -16.66
CA TYR A 118 17.39 3.76 -17.57
C TYR A 118 16.72 4.01 -18.91
N GLU A 119 16.90 5.21 -19.47
CA GLU A 119 16.39 5.60 -20.77
C GLU A 119 17.53 6.08 -21.66
N TYR A 120 17.51 5.63 -22.91
CA TYR A 120 18.36 6.12 -23.99
C TYR A 120 17.48 6.61 -25.16
N LYS A 121 17.73 7.83 -25.60
CA LYS A 121 16.95 8.48 -26.68
C LYS A 121 17.90 9.02 -27.74
N ARG A 122 17.73 8.60 -28.99
CA ARG A 122 18.45 9.15 -30.14
C ARG A 122 17.45 9.61 -31.21
N PRO A 123 16.84 10.81 -31.05
CA PRO A 123 15.73 11.26 -31.89
C PRO A 123 16.05 11.30 -33.40
N ILE A 124 17.27 11.73 -33.78
CA ILE A 124 17.69 11.82 -35.17
C ILE A 124 17.66 10.46 -35.90
N LYS A 125 17.85 9.35 -35.16
CA LYS A 125 17.82 7.99 -35.70
C LYS A 125 16.57 7.24 -35.28
N GLU A 126 15.64 7.91 -34.60
CA GLU A 126 14.39 7.33 -34.07
C GLU A 126 14.60 6.08 -33.18
N ILE A 127 15.75 6.02 -32.50
CA ILE A 127 16.08 4.90 -31.63
C ILE A 127 15.75 5.30 -30.18
N PHE A 128 14.90 4.50 -29.56
CA PHE A 128 14.53 4.61 -28.15
C PHE A 128 14.75 3.28 -27.46
N PHE A 129 15.37 3.35 -26.30
CA PHE A 129 15.60 2.20 -25.44
C PHE A 129 15.24 2.55 -24.00
N SER A 130 14.48 1.72 -23.34
CA SER A 130 14.29 1.84 -21.90
C SER A 130 14.36 0.48 -21.22
N ALA A 131 14.98 0.48 -20.05
CA ALA A 131 15.05 -0.69 -19.18
C ALA A 131 14.64 -0.27 -17.76
N SER A 132 13.87 -1.09 -17.09
CA SER A 132 13.54 -0.86 -15.69
C SER A 132 13.54 -2.15 -14.86
N ILE A 133 13.88 -2.00 -13.60
CA ILE A 133 13.78 -3.05 -12.57
C ILE A 133 12.99 -2.45 -11.42
N ASN A 134 11.99 -3.18 -10.93
CA ASN A 134 11.24 -2.83 -9.75
C ASN A 134 11.27 -3.96 -8.73
N ALA A 135 11.23 -3.62 -7.46
CA ALA A 135 11.18 -4.57 -6.36
C ALA A 135 10.22 -4.05 -5.29
N ASN A 136 9.40 -4.96 -4.77
CA ASN A 136 8.49 -4.68 -3.67
C ASN A 136 8.61 -5.77 -2.63
N ARG A 137 8.49 -5.38 -1.35
CA ARG A 137 8.39 -6.30 -0.22
C ARG A 137 7.31 -5.82 0.73
N PHE A 138 6.43 -6.73 1.11
CA PHE A 138 5.29 -6.46 1.98
C PHE A 138 5.40 -7.24 3.27
N TRP A 139 4.97 -6.62 4.36
CA TRP A 139 4.77 -7.21 5.66
C TRP A 139 3.35 -6.88 6.12
N MET A 140 2.60 -7.90 6.49
CA MET A 140 1.25 -7.77 7.00
C MET A 140 1.17 -8.45 8.37
N ASN A 141 0.44 -7.85 9.30
CA ASN A 141 0.22 -8.40 10.64
C ASN A 141 -1.04 -9.27 10.72
N THR A 142 -1.72 -9.46 9.59
CA THR A 142 -2.97 -10.21 9.52
C THR A 142 -2.96 -11.15 8.33
N ALA A 143 -3.69 -12.25 8.45
CA ALA A 143 -4.07 -13.12 7.35
C ALA A 143 -5.57 -13.29 7.33
N SER A 144 -6.11 -13.69 6.17
CA SER A 144 -7.52 -14.02 6.01
C SER A 144 -7.70 -15.47 5.61
N ASP A 145 -8.70 -16.11 6.19
CA ASP A 145 -9.15 -17.45 5.83
C ASP A 145 -10.56 -17.40 5.26
N LEU A 146 -10.85 -18.22 4.28
CA LEU A 146 -12.17 -18.35 3.68
C LEU A 146 -12.73 -19.72 3.99
N ARG A 147 -13.83 -19.78 4.72
CA ARG A 147 -14.56 -21.00 5.02
C ARG A 147 -15.92 -21.00 4.35
N ILE A 148 -16.34 -22.15 3.87
CA ILE A 148 -17.66 -22.36 3.29
C ILE A 148 -18.43 -23.27 4.22
N VAL A 149 -19.51 -22.74 4.81
CA VAL A 149 -20.39 -23.49 5.72
C VAL A 149 -21.82 -23.35 5.24
N ASN A 150 -22.48 -24.47 4.96
CA ASN A 150 -23.87 -24.51 4.47
C ASN A 150 -24.14 -23.55 3.29
N GLY A 151 -23.20 -23.46 2.34
CA GLY A 151 -23.31 -22.61 1.15
C GLY A 151 -23.10 -21.11 1.42
N ASN A 152 -22.70 -20.73 2.62
CA ASN A 152 -22.29 -19.38 2.97
C ASN A 152 -20.76 -19.25 3.07
N TYR A 153 -20.24 -18.12 2.66
CA TYR A 153 -18.83 -17.80 2.67
C TYR A 153 -18.50 -16.97 3.92
N TYR A 154 -17.56 -17.44 4.73
CA TYR A 154 -17.09 -16.73 5.92
C TYR A 154 -15.63 -16.36 5.71
N THR A 155 -15.36 -15.07 5.57
CA THR A 155 -14.00 -14.54 5.52
C THR A 155 -13.62 -14.11 6.94
N SER A 156 -12.64 -14.78 7.54
CA SER A 156 -12.15 -14.47 8.88
C SER A 156 -10.81 -13.75 8.76
N LEU A 157 -10.67 -12.64 9.47
CA LEU A 157 -9.39 -11.95 9.64
C LEU A 157 -8.81 -12.30 11.00
N TYR A 158 -7.58 -12.77 11.04
CA TYR A 158 -6.90 -13.15 12.26
C TYR A 158 -5.45 -12.64 12.27
N LYS A 159 -4.88 -12.57 13.48
CA LYS A 159 -3.51 -12.09 13.66
C LYS A 159 -2.53 -13.16 13.20
N GLN A 160 -1.83 -12.84 12.11
CA GLN A 160 -0.74 -13.66 11.60
C GLN A 160 0.21 -12.80 10.80
N ASP A 161 1.46 -12.81 11.18
CA ASP A 161 2.50 -12.11 10.42
C ASP A 161 2.78 -12.85 9.11
N SER A 162 2.67 -12.14 8.02
CA SER A 162 2.99 -12.63 6.68
C SER A 162 3.95 -11.71 5.96
N LYS A 163 4.74 -12.29 5.06
CA LYS A 163 5.72 -11.57 4.25
C LYS A 163 5.58 -12.03 2.81
N SER A 164 5.54 -11.08 1.90
CA SER A 164 5.57 -11.37 0.46
C SER A 164 6.45 -10.36 -0.25
N GLY A 165 6.83 -10.65 -1.47
CA GLY A 165 7.62 -9.73 -2.28
C GLY A 165 7.66 -10.18 -3.72
N ASN A 166 7.91 -9.22 -4.60
CA ASN A 166 8.09 -9.46 -6.02
C ASN A 166 9.22 -8.60 -6.56
N ILE A 167 9.87 -9.12 -7.60
CA ILE A 167 10.83 -8.40 -8.42
C ILE A 167 10.36 -8.53 -9.86
N GLY A 168 10.34 -7.42 -10.57
CA GLY A 168 9.96 -7.37 -11.98
C GLY A 168 10.96 -6.53 -12.78
N GLY A 169 11.03 -6.81 -14.06
CA GLY A 169 11.83 -6.02 -15.00
C GLY A 169 11.09 -5.82 -16.31
N SER A 170 11.38 -4.72 -16.98
CA SER A 170 10.88 -4.45 -18.32
C SER A 170 12.00 -3.92 -19.23
N LEU A 171 11.91 -4.29 -20.48
CA LEU A 171 12.80 -3.82 -21.54
C LEU A 171 11.94 -3.37 -22.71
N TYR A 172 12.19 -2.18 -23.22
CA TYR A 172 11.50 -1.63 -24.37
C TYR A 172 12.53 -1.09 -25.36
N ILE A 173 12.37 -1.46 -26.62
CA ILE A 173 13.18 -0.98 -27.75
C ILE A 173 12.23 -0.59 -28.87
N SER A 174 12.44 0.59 -29.41
CA SER A 174 11.69 1.11 -30.57
C SER A 174 12.66 1.76 -31.56
N LYS A 175 12.34 1.62 -32.85
CA LYS A 175 13.02 2.25 -33.97
C LYS A 175 11.99 2.76 -34.94
#